data_433d5f971577ff3ef370d21efecdf713
#
_entry.id   433d5f971577ff3ef370d21efecdf713
#
_cell.length_a   1.000
_cell.length_b   1.000
_cell.length_c   1.000
_cell.angle_alpha   90.00
_cell.angle_beta   90.00
_cell.angle_gamma   90.00
#
_symmetry.space_group_name_H-M   'P 1'
#
loop_
_entity.id
_entity.type
_entity.pdbx_description
1 polymer ?
#
loop_
_entity_poly.entity_id
_entity_poly.type
_entity_poly.pdbx_seq_one_letter_code
_entity_poly.pdbx_strand_id
1 'polypeptide(L)'
;MGKKLLIVANHFATIYKFRKELVSKLVEEGYDVIISLPFSPDIEKIKDLGVRVIDTKVDRKSLNPIKDLKLLNDYKNLIKEEKPDLVLAYTIKCNIYGGMACRLYGVPFMANVTGLGSAYYRGGMLKNIVSSLYKIGLKNAKGVFFENIANARVLIDDKTINDDQAIVLKGAGVNLQQFEYCEMPSDKVVKFLFIGRIMAEKGVNEL
;
A
#
# COMPACT_ATOMS: atom_id res chain seq x y z
N MET A 1 -9.46 26.20 -3.13
CA MET A 1 -9.55 24.77 -3.41
C MET A 1 -8.54 24.05 -2.53
N GLY A 2 -8.94 22.98 -1.85
CA GLY A 2 -8.03 22.15 -1.06
C GLY A 2 -6.94 21.51 -1.94
N LYS A 3 -5.81 21.10 -1.33
CA LYS A 3 -4.77 20.36 -2.03
C LYS A 3 -5.33 19.01 -2.50
N LYS A 4 -4.97 18.59 -3.70
CA LYS A 4 -5.43 17.35 -4.33
C LYS A 4 -4.51 16.19 -3.97
N LEU A 5 -5.07 15.17 -3.34
CA LEU A 5 -4.35 13.97 -2.95
C LEU A 5 -4.85 12.75 -3.77
N LEU A 6 -3.95 12.10 -4.50
CA LEU A 6 -4.24 10.87 -5.20
C LEU A 6 -3.71 9.67 -4.39
N ILE A 7 -4.62 8.77 -4.02
CA ILE A 7 -4.27 7.50 -3.36
C ILE A 7 -4.37 6.38 -4.39
N VAL A 8 -3.30 5.61 -4.60
CA VAL A 8 -3.29 4.46 -5.50
C VAL A 8 -3.14 3.16 -4.74
N ALA A 9 -4.05 2.21 -4.97
CA ALA A 9 -4.09 0.92 -4.29
C ALA A 9 -4.51 -0.20 -5.24
N ASN A 10 -4.25 -1.44 -4.88
CA ASN A 10 -4.56 -2.60 -5.73
C ASN A 10 -5.81 -3.37 -5.31
N HIS A 11 -6.52 -2.93 -4.28
CA HIS A 11 -7.68 -3.65 -3.78
C HIS A 11 -8.53 -2.80 -2.83
N PHE A 12 -9.85 -2.97 -2.88
CA PHE A 12 -10.83 -2.35 -2.00
C PHE A 12 -10.44 -2.43 -0.51
N ALA A 13 -10.13 -3.63 -0.03
CA ALA A 13 -9.82 -3.85 1.39
C ALA A 13 -8.58 -3.08 1.87
N THR A 14 -7.63 -2.75 0.99
CA THR A 14 -6.45 -1.94 1.33
C THR A 14 -6.87 -0.56 1.84
N ILE A 15 -7.89 0.00 1.27
CA ILE A 15 -8.45 1.31 1.65
C ILE A 15 -9.50 1.15 2.74
N TYR A 16 -10.58 0.43 2.45
CA TYR A 16 -11.75 0.43 3.31
C TYR A 16 -11.51 -0.22 4.68
N LYS A 17 -10.72 -1.32 4.73
CA LYS A 17 -10.48 -2.03 6.00
C LYS A 17 -9.34 -1.45 6.83
N PHE A 18 -8.38 -0.77 6.21
CA PHE A 18 -7.15 -0.37 6.88
C PHE A 18 -6.86 1.12 6.82
N ARG A 19 -7.59 1.90 6.01
CA ARG A 19 -7.26 3.30 5.75
C ARG A 19 -8.50 4.20 5.68
N LYS A 20 -9.70 3.68 5.98
CA LYS A 20 -10.93 4.49 5.90
C LYS A 20 -10.85 5.69 6.85
N GLU A 21 -10.33 5.51 8.07
CA GLU A 21 -10.18 6.58 9.03
C GLU A 21 -9.20 7.66 8.55
N LEU A 22 -8.10 7.26 7.93
CA LEU A 22 -7.16 8.18 7.29
C LEU A 22 -7.83 8.96 6.16
N VAL A 23 -8.56 8.26 5.28
CA VAL A 23 -9.28 8.89 4.16
C VAL A 23 -10.34 9.86 4.66
N SER A 24 -11.18 9.47 5.63
CA SER A 24 -12.18 10.36 6.24
C SER A 24 -11.52 11.60 6.85
N LYS A 25 -10.41 11.41 7.58
CA LYS A 25 -9.70 12.52 8.18
C LYS A 25 -9.12 13.50 7.15
N LEU A 26 -8.59 13.00 6.04
CA LEU A 26 -8.11 13.85 4.95
C LEU A 26 -9.24 14.67 4.30
N VAL A 27 -10.42 14.06 4.10
CA VAL A 27 -11.60 14.78 3.59
C VAL A 27 -12.07 15.85 4.58
N GLU A 28 -12.13 15.53 5.88
CA GLU A 28 -12.47 16.49 6.95
C GLU A 28 -11.51 17.68 6.99
N GLU A 29 -10.21 17.44 6.76
CA GLU A 29 -9.18 18.50 6.68
C GLU A 29 -9.22 19.31 5.36
N GLY A 30 -10.19 19.03 4.48
CA GLY A 30 -10.44 19.78 3.26
C GLY A 30 -9.56 19.39 2.05
N TYR A 31 -8.93 18.23 2.07
CA TYR A 31 -8.24 17.71 0.88
C TYR A 31 -9.23 17.22 -0.18
N ASP A 32 -8.95 17.47 -1.46
CA ASP A 32 -9.62 16.81 -2.59
C ASP A 32 -8.99 15.42 -2.78
N VAL A 33 -9.63 14.40 -2.21
CA VAL A 33 -9.10 13.03 -2.20
C VAL A 33 -9.65 12.23 -3.38
N ILE A 34 -8.74 11.70 -4.19
CA ILE A 34 -9.03 10.78 -5.30
C ILE A 34 -8.41 9.43 -4.97
N ILE A 35 -9.17 8.36 -5.16
CA ILE A 35 -8.70 6.99 -4.94
C ILE A 35 -8.75 6.21 -6.26
N SER A 36 -7.60 5.70 -6.69
CA SER A 36 -7.45 4.85 -7.87
C SER A 36 -7.21 3.41 -7.44
N LEU A 37 -8.13 2.52 -7.78
CA LEU A 37 -8.05 1.09 -7.49
C LEU A 37 -9.00 0.29 -8.40
N PRO A 38 -8.85 -1.04 -8.52
CA PRO A 38 -9.82 -1.86 -9.25
C PRO A 38 -11.21 -1.82 -8.59
N PHE A 39 -12.25 -1.57 -9.39
CA PHE A 39 -13.61 -1.59 -8.89
C PHE A 39 -13.99 -2.97 -8.36
N SER A 40 -14.79 -2.96 -7.31
CA SER A 40 -15.38 -4.12 -6.67
C SER A 40 -16.87 -3.87 -6.39
N PRO A 41 -17.67 -4.91 -6.11
CA PRO A 41 -19.09 -4.72 -5.76
C PRO A 41 -19.33 -3.75 -4.59
N ASP A 42 -18.36 -3.63 -3.68
CA ASP A 42 -18.45 -2.77 -2.50
C ASP A 42 -17.89 -1.36 -2.71
N ILE A 43 -17.61 -0.93 -3.95
CA ILE A 43 -16.92 0.33 -4.24
C ILE A 43 -17.65 1.56 -3.69
N GLU A 44 -18.97 1.51 -3.62
CA GLU A 44 -19.80 2.59 -3.09
C GLU A 44 -19.43 2.93 -1.64
N LYS A 45 -19.06 1.96 -0.82
CA LYS A 45 -18.59 2.18 0.55
C LYS A 45 -17.35 3.09 0.63
N ILE A 46 -16.52 3.13 -0.42
CA ILE A 46 -15.40 4.07 -0.50
C ILE A 46 -15.88 5.44 -0.95
N LYS A 47 -16.82 5.50 -1.92
CA LYS A 47 -17.40 6.78 -2.37
C LYS A 47 -18.15 7.48 -1.24
N ASP A 48 -18.81 6.73 -0.35
CA ASP A 48 -19.51 7.25 0.84
C ASP A 48 -18.57 7.98 1.82
N LEU A 49 -17.25 7.81 1.69
CA LEU A 49 -16.26 8.60 2.44
C LEU A 49 -16.08 10.03 1.89
N GLY A 50 -16.84 10.43 0.86
CA GLY A 50 -16.74 11.76 0.25
C GLY A 50 -15.59 11.92 -0.75
N VAL A 51 -15.12 10.84 -1.35
CA VAL A 51 -13.98 10.83 -2.28
C VAL A 51 -14.41 10.48 -3.71
N ARG A 52 -13.65 10.94 -4.71
CA ARG A 52 -13.75 10.43 -6.08
C ARG A 52 -12.99 9.12 -6.21
N VAL A 53 -13.58 8.16 -6.95
CA VAL A 53 -12.94 6.85 -7.20
C VAL A 53 -12.78 6.63 -8.69
N ILE A 54 -11.57 6.20 -9.09
CA ILE A 54 -11.20 5.91 -10.47
C ILE A 54 -10.85 4.44 -10.61
N ASP A 55 -11.46 3.75 -11.58
CA ASP A 55 -11.15 2.34 -11.87
C ASP A 55 -9.78 2.22 -12.53
N THR A 56 -8.86 1.56 -11.87
CA THR A 56 -7.53 1.25 -12.42
C THR A 56 -7.22 -0.21 -12.19
N LYS A 57 -7.15 -0.99 -13.26
CA LYS A 57 -6.93 -2.43 -13.19
C LYS A 57 -5.50 -2.76 -12.77
N VAL A 58 -5.34 -3.38 -11.61
CA VAL A 58 -4.05 -3.83 -11.09
C VAL A 58 -4.04 -5.35 -10.96
N ASP A 59 -3.23 -6.03 -11.78
CA ASP A 59 -3.05 -7.48 -11.66
C ASP A 59 -2.06 -7.79 -10.52
N ARG A 60 -2.61 -8.21 -9.38
CA ARG A 60 -1.86 -8.40 -8.13
C ARG A 60 -0.85 -9.54 -8.16
N LYS A 61 -1.09 -10.57 -8.97
CA LYS A 61 -0.34 -11.83 -8.94
C LYS A 61 0.54 -12.05 -10.17
N SER A 62 0.24 -11.39 -11.27
CA SER A 62 0.95 -11.56 -12.53
C SER A 62 2.34 -10.94 -12.48
N LEU A 63 3.31 -11.64 -13.05
CA LEU A 63 4.65 -11.13 -13.36
C LEU A 63 4.77 -10.76 -14.85
N ASN A 64 3.66 -10.49 -15.51
CA ASN A 64 3.63 -10.19 -16.95
C ASN A 64 4.06 -8.73 -17.19
N PRO A 65 5.22 -8.50 -17.84
CA PRO A 65 5.75 -7.15 -18.05
C PRO A 65 4.86 -6.28 -18.94
N ILE A 66 4.10 -6.87 -19.85
CA ILE A 66 3.15 -6.11 -20.71
C ILE A 66 2.03 -5.49 -19.87
N LYS A 67 1.47 -6.27 -18.92
CA LYS A 67 0.45 -5.75 -17.99
C LYS A 67 1.04 -4.68 -17.07
N ASP A 68 2.28 -4.81 -16.69
CA ASP A 68 2.97 -3.86 -15.84
C ASP A 68 3.31 -2.56 -16.57
N LEU A 69 3.69 -2.62 -17.83
CA LEU A 69 3.84 -1.44 -18.70
C LEU A 69 2.51 -0.73 -18.92
N LYS A 70 1.42 -1.48 -19.09
CA LYS A 70 0.08 -0.90 -19.17
C LYS A 70 -0.27 -0.15 -17.89
N LEU A 71 -0.06 -0.75 -16.72
CA LEU A 71 -0.31 -0.11 -15.43
C LEU A 71 0.52 1.17 -15.25
N LEU A 72 1.79 1.15 -15.65
CA LEU A 72 2.62 2.37 -15.66
C LEU A 72 2.02 3.46 -16.54
N ASN A 73 1.53 3.09 -17.74
CA ASN A 73 0.90 4.05 -18.64
C ASN A 73 -0.43 4.58 -18.08
N ASP A 74 -1.24 3.71 -17.46
CA ASP A 74 -2.49 4.12 -16.81
C ASP A 74 -2.21 5.15 -15.69
N TYR A 75 -1.19 4.94 -14.85
CA TYR A 75 -0.78 5.91 -13.83
C TYR A 75 -0.20 7.20 -14.41
N LYS A 76 0.53 7.13 -15.52
CA LYS A 76 1.00 8.34 -16.22
C LYS A 76 -0.16 9.20 -16.69
N ASN A 77 -1.16 8.59 -17.33
CA ASN A 77 -2.35 9.29 -17.79
C ASN A 77 -3.14 9.90 -16.63
N LEU A 78 -3.36 9.10 -15.58
CA LEU A 78 -4.05 9.53 -14.37
C LEU A 78 -3.38 10.76 -13.72
N ILE A 79 -2.07 10.75 -13.55
CA ILE A 79 -1.31 11.86 -12.97
C ILE A 79 -1.37 13.11 -13.87
N LYS A 80 -1.29 12.91 -15.19
CA LYS A 80 -1.37 14.01 -16.17
C LYS A 80 -2.74 14.68 -16.17
N GLU A 81 -3.81 13.89 -16.07
CA GLU A 81 -5.20 14.36 -16.06
C GLU A 81 -5.57 15.02 -14.73
N GLU A 82 -5.27 14.35 -13.63
CA GLU A 82 -5.69 14.80 -12.30
C GLU A 82 -4.79 15.86 -11.69
N LYS A 83 -3.51 15.90 -12.06
CA LYS A 83 -2.50 16.86 -11.55
C LYS A 83 -2.50 16.94 -10.02
N PRO A 84 -2.29 15.82 -9.30
CA PRO A 84 -2.33 15.81 -7.86
C PRO A 84 -1.13 16.56 -7.27
N ASP A 85 -1.32 17.19 -6.10
CA ASP A 85 -0.24 17.81 -5.32
C ASP A 85 0.63 16.77 -4.61
N LEU A 86 0.07 15.59 -4.33
CA LEU A 86 0.76 14.46 -3.70
C LEU A 86 0.11 13.14 -4.12
N VAL A 87 0.93 12.13 -4.36
CA VAL A 87 0.48 10.74 -4.56
C VAL A 87 0.92 9.89 -3.39
N LEU A 88 -0.02 9.15 -2.80
CA LEU A 88 0.22 8.15 -1.77
C LEU A 88 -0.10 6.75 -2.31
N ALA A 89 0.88 5.85 -2.32
CA ALA A 89 0.71 4.51 -2.90
C ALA A 89 0.76 3.41 -1.84
N TYR A 90 -0.05 2.39 -2.05
CA TYR A 90 -0.10 1.19 -1.22
C TYR A 90 0.10 -0.05 -2.08
N THR A 91 0.90 -0.99 -1.60
CA THR A 91 1.24 -2.26 -2.22
C THR A 91 2.29 -2.19 -3.33
N ILE A 92 2.95 -3.33 -3.59
CA ILE A 92 4.18 -3.44 -4.38
C ILE A 92 4.07 -2.74 -5.75
N LYS A 93 3.11 -3.14 -6.59
CA LYS A 93 3.00 -2.59 -7.95
C LYS A 93 2.62 -1.11 -7.97
N CYS A 94 1.72 -0.70 -7.06
CA CYS A 94 1.35 0.71 -6.93
C CYS A 94 2.54 1.55 -6.48
N ASN A 95 3.34 1.06 -5.53
CA ASN A 95 4.55 1.74 -5.07
C ASN A 95 5.58 1.88 -6.20
N ILE A 96 5.81 0.81 -6.99
CA ILE A 96 6.78 0.80 -8.08
C ILE A 96 6.31 1.70 -9.23
N TYR A 97 5.16 1.39 -9.84
CA TYR A 97 4.72 2.05 -11.06
C TYR A 97 4.12 3.43 -10.81
N GLY A 98 3.47 3.64 -9.65
CA GLY A 98 3.05 4.96 -9.19
C GLY A 98 4.24 5.89 -8.97
N GLY A 99 5.28 5.43 -8.28
CA GLY A 99 6.49 6.21 -8.07
C GLY A 99 7.24 6.54 -9.37
N MET A 100 7.34 5.58 -10.31
CA MET A 100 7.89 5.84 -11.64
C MET A 100 7.10 6.92 -12.38
N ALA A 101 5.77 6.84 -12.38
CA ALA A 101 4.91 7.81 -13.03
C ALA A 101 5.03 9.20 -12.39
N CYS A 102 5.01 9.30 -11.06
CA CYS A 102 5.19 10.55 -10.34
C CYS A 102 6.51 11.23 -10.66
N ARG A 103 7.60 10.46 -10.74
CA ARG A 103 8.93 11.00 -11.09
C ARG A 103 8.94 11.61 -12.48
N LEU A 104 8.24 11.04 -13.46
CA LEU A 104 8.19 11.58 -14.83
C LEU A 104 7.50 12.95 -14.90
N TYR A 105 6.54 13.21 -14.01
CA TYR A 105 5.81 14.48 -13.98
C TYR A 105 6.22 15.41 -12.83
N GLY A 106 7.26 15.06 -12.06
CA GLY A 106 7.72 15.88 -10.92
C GLY A 106 6.73 15.97 -9.76
N VAL A 107 5.76 15.05 -9.69
CA VAL A 107 4.74 15.04 -8.61
C VAL A 107 5.32 14.44 -7.35
N PRO A 108 5.16 15.06 -6.18
CA PRO A 108 5.54 14.50 -4.89
C PRO A 108 4.90 13.13 -4.66
N PHE A 109 5.68 12.18 -4.13
CA PHE A 109 5.27 10.79 -3.98
C PHE A 109 5.66 10.24 -2.61
N MET A 110 4.76 9.53 -1.97
CA MET A 110 5.00 8.74 -0.77
C MET A 110 4.49 7.31 -0.96
N ALA A 111 5.23 6.34 -0.46
CA ALA A 111 4.87 4.92 -0.55
C ALA A 111 4.59 4.33 0.83
N ASN A 112 3.67 3.38 0.91
CA ASN A 112 3.49 2.55 2.10
C ASN A 112 3.81 1.09 1.75
N VAL A 113 4.84 0.54 2.40
CA VAL A 113 5.29 -0.84 2.25
C VAL A 113 4.69 -1.67 3.40
N THR A 114 3.49 -2.21 3.18
CA THR A 114 2.77 -3.05 4.14
C THR A 114 3.39 -4.45 4.31
N GLY A 115 4.39 -4.77 3.51
CA GLY A 115 5.16 -6.02 3.51
C GLY A 115 5.92 -6.19 2.20
N LEU A 116 7.03 -6.93 2.25
CA LEU A 116 7.91 -7.13 1.09
C LEU A 116 7.40 -8.19 0.12
N GLY A 117 6.42 -9.00 0.55
CA GLY A 117 5.81 -10.05 -0.26
C GLY A 117 6.68 -11.29 -0.41
N SER A 118 6.08 -12.34 -1.00
CA SER A 118 6.72 -13.65 -1.14
C SER A 118 8.00 -13.66 -1.98
N ALA A 119 8.19 -12.67 -2.85
CA ALA A 119 9.42 -12.54 -3.64
C ALA A 119 10.67 -12.37 -2.77
N TYR A 120 10.58 -11.58 -1.70
CA TYR A 120 11.67 -11.41 -0.75
C TYR A 120 11.92 -12.66 0.10
N TYR A 121 10.86 -13.37 0.50
CA TYR A 121 10.98 -14.62 1.24
C TYR A 121 11.64 -15.73 0.43
N ARG A 122 11.26 -15.88 -0.83
CA ARG A 122 11.81 -16.92 -1.73
C ARG A 122 13.25 -16.64 -2.16
N GLY A 123 13.65 -15.35 -2.13
CA GLY A 123 14.99 -14.97 -2.57
C GLY A 123 15.24 -15.15 -4.06
N GLY A 124 16.52 -15.30 -4.43
CA GLY A 124 16.95 -15.59 -5.81
C GLY A 124 16.68 -14.44 -6.80
N MET A 125 16.57 -14.83 -8.09
CA MET A 125 16.41 -13.87 -9.19
C MET A 125 15.17 -12.99 -9.05
N LEU A 126 14.06 -13.54 -8.55
CA LEU A 126 12.81 -12.79 -8.38
C LEU A 126 12.95 -11.67 -7.34
N LYS A 127 13.65 -11.93 -6.22
CA LYS A 127 13.99 -10.89 -5.23
C LYS A 127 14.75 -9.75 -5.91
N ASN A 128 15.79 -10.08 -6.69
CA ASN A 128 16.65 -9.09 -7.35
C ASN A 128 15.86 -8.22 -8.34
N ILE A 129 14.96 -8.81 -9.12
CA ILE A 129 14.08 -8.08 -10.04
C ILE A 129 13.17 -7.12 -9.26
N VAL A 130 12.48 -7.60 -8.22
CA VAL A 130 11.57 -6.77 -7.43
C VAL A 130 12.31 -5.68 -6.69
N SER A 131 13.48 -5.95 -6.12
CA SER A 131 14.34 -4.97 -5.47
C SER A 131 14.77 -3.87 -6.45
N SER A 132 15.20 -4.25 -7.67
CA SER A 132 15.57 -3.31 -8.72
C SER A 132 14.40 -2.41 -9.14
N LEU A 133 13.21 -2.99 -9.30
CA LEU A 133 11.99 -2.24 -9.62
C LEU A 133 11.61 -1.28 -8.49
N TYR A 134 11.70 -1.72 -7.23
CA TYR A 134 11.49 -0.85 -6.07
C TYR A 134 12.48 0.31 -6.04
N LYS A 135 13.76 0.03 -6.27
CA LYS A 135 14.81 1.05 -6.33
C LYS A 135 14.49 2.14 -7.36
N ILE A 136 13.99 1.73 -8.54
CA ILE A 136 13.58 2.68 -9.58
C ILE A 136 12.33 3.46 -9.16
N GLY A 137 11.32 2.78 -8.61
CA GLY A 137 10.05 3.39 -8.21
C GLY A 137 10.18 4.34 -7.03
N LEU A 138 10.97 3.98 -6.02
CA LEU A 138 11.10 4.74 -4.77
C LEU A 138 12.22 5.79 -4.78
N LYS A 139 13.01 5.88 -5.84
CA LYS A 139 14.21 6.73 -5.93
C LYS A 139 14.00 8.18 -5.44
N ASN A 140 12.85 8.77 -5.78
CA ASN A 140 12.52 10.16 -5.44
C ASN A 140 11.32 10.25 -4.46
N ALA A 141 11.00 9.17 -3.75
CA ALA A 141 9.96 9.19 -2.74
C ALA A 141 10.31 10.17 -1.63
N LYS A 142 9.37 11.02 -1.24
CA LYS A 142 9.50 11.96 -0.12
C LYS A 142 9.45 11.27 1.24
N GLY A 143 8.93 10.04 1.27
CA GLY A 143 8.89 9.16 2.43
C GLY A 143 8.39 7.79 2.03
N VAL A 144 8.88 6.77 2.71
CA VAL A 144 8.46 5.39 2.56
C VAL A 144 8.05 4.88 3.95
N PHE A 145 6.76 4.67 4.12
CA PHE A 145 6.19 4.19 5.37
C PHE A 145 6.31 2.67 5.50
N PHE A 146 6.68 2.21 6.68
CA PHE A 146 6.77 0.80 7.06
C PHE A 146 5.97 0.53 8.33
N GLU A 147 5.35 -0.62 8.43
CA GLU A 147 4.62 -1.07 9.62
C GLU A 147 5.54 -1.77 10.65
N ASN A 148 6.81 -2.02 10.30
CA ASN A 148 7.82 -2.56 11.19
C ASN A 148 9.24 -2.23 10.71
N ILE A 149 10.16 -2.18 11.67
CA ILE A 149 11.57 -1.83 11.42
C ILE A 149 12.30 -2.88 10.57
N ALA A 150 11.92 -4.17 10.66
CA ALA A 150 12.58 -5.24 9.91
C ALA A 150 12.43 -5.05 8.40
N ASN A 151 11.22 -4.71 7.93
CA ASN A 151 10.98 -4.43 6.51
C ASN A 151 11.71 -3.16 6.03
N ALA A 152 11.80 -2.13 6.88
CA ALA A 152 12.57 -0.93 6.55
C ALA A 152 14.05 -1.25 6.36
N ARG A 153 14.64 -1.98 7.30
CA ARG A 153 16.06 -2.36 7.24
C ARG A 153 16.39 -3.18 6.00
N VAL A 154 15.54 -4.12 5.59
CA VAL A 154 15.76 -4.90 4.36
C VAL A 154 15.91 -3.99 3.13
N LEU A 155 15.08 -2.94 2.98
CA LEU A 155 15.17 -2.04 1.82
C LEU A 155 16.32 -1.04 1.94
N ILE A 156 16.72 -0.66 3.15
CA ILE A 156 17.89 0.18 3.41
C ILE A 156 19.18 -0.58 3.11
N ASP A 157 19.33 -1.79 3.67
CA ASP A 157 20.49 -2.65 3.50
C ASP A 157 20.70 -3.05 2.04
N ASP A 158 19.63 -3.35 1.31
CA ASP A 158 19.61 -3.59 -0.13
C ASP A 158 19.86 -2.30 -0.96
N LYS A 159 20.05 -1.13 -0.31
CA LYS A 159 20.22 0.18 -0.96
C LYS A 159 19.08 0.50 -1.95
N THR A 160 17.89 0.06 -1.63
CA THR A 160 16.66 0.34 -2.39
C THR A 160 16.13 1.73 -2.06
N ILE A 161 16.24 2.14 -0.80
CA ILE A 161 15.95 3.49 -0.30
C ILE A 161 17.10 3.96 0.59
N ASN A 162 17.13 5.26 0.86
CA ASN A 162 18.03 5.84 1.86
C ASN A 162 17.36 5.79 3.26
N ASP A 163 18.17 5.88 4.30
CA ASP A 163 17.69 5.84 5.69
C ASP A 163 16.75 7.00 6.01
N ASP A 164 17.02 8.18 5.49
CA ASP A 164 16.22 9.40 5.65
C ASP A 164 14.83 9.33 4.97
N GLN A 165 14.65 8.42 4.02
CA GLN A 165 13.36 8.17 3.38
C GLN A 165 12.46 7.25 4.23
N ALA A 166 13.02 6.45 5.15
CA ALA A 166 12.29 5.46 5.90
C ALA A 166 11.53 6.06 7.08
N ILE A 167 10.23 5.82 7.13
CA ILE A 167 9.34 6.25 8.22
C ILE A 167 8.67 5.00 8.81
N VAL A 168 9.05 4.62 10.02
CA VAL A 168 8.48 3.44 10.68
C VAL A 168 7.26 3.84 11.50
N LEU A 169 6.11 3.29 11.16
CA LEU A 169 4.85 3.44 11.88
C LEU A 169 4.70 2.35 12.95
N LYS A 170 3.86 2.61 13.94
CA LYS A 170 3.47 1.61 14.97
C LYS A 170 2.35 0.66 14.48
N GLY A 171 2.37 0.29 13.19
CA GLY A 171 1.34 -0.49 12.51
C GLY A 171 0.25 0.37 11.85
N ALA A 172 -0.80 -0.29 11.34
CA ALA A 172 -1.90 0.38 10.65
C ALA A 172 -2.90 1.06 11.60
N GLY A 173 -2.82 0.77 12.88
CA GLY A 173 -3.81 1.19 13.87
C GLY A 173 -5.07 0.30 13.89
N VAL A 174 -5.90 0.52 14.89
CA VAL A 174 -7.21 -0.13 15.03
C VAL A 174 -8.22 0.89 15.54
N ASN A 175 -9.44 0.82 15.00
CA ASN A 175 -10.54 1.66 15.46
C ASN A 175 -11.14 1.07 16.74
N LEU A 176 -10.87 1.69 17.88
CA LEU A 176 -11.33 1.22 19.20
C LEU A 176 -12.85 1.35 19.40
N GLN A 177 -13.54 2.19 18.62
CA GLN A 177 -15.01 2.24 18.65
C GLN A 177 -15.65 1.05 17.93
N GLN A 178 -14.96 0.51 16.91
CA GLN A 178 -15.40 -0.66 16.16
C GLN A 178 -14.95 -1.98 16.81
N PHE A 179 -13.79 -1.97 17.48
CA PHE A 179 -13.18 -3.12 18.14
C PHE A 179 -12.97 -2.78 19.62
N GLU A 180 -14.04 -2.91 20.39
CA GLU A 180 -14.01 -2.65 21.82
C GLU A 180 -13.13 -3.66 22.56
N TYR A 181 -12.56 -3.22 23.67
CA TYR A 181 -11.83 -4.12 24.55
C TYR A 181 -12.75 -5.19 25.14
N CYS A 182 -12.36 -6.44 25.04
CA CYS A 182 -12.98 -7.57 25.72
C CYS A 182 -11.96 -8.24 26.65
N GLU A 183 -12.39 -8.58 27.85
CA GLU A 183 -11.54 -9.37 28.76
C GLU A 183 -11.27 -10.75 28.17
N MET A 184 -10.07 -11.25 28.42
CA MET A 184 -9.69 -12.60 28.01
C MET A 184 -10.53 -13.62 28.79
N PRO A 185 -11.05 -14.69 28.12
CA PRO A 185 -11.77 -15.75 28.81
C PRO A 185 -10.89 -16.39 29.91
N SER A 186 -11.48 -16.58 31.09
CA SER A 186 -10.81 -17.24 32.24
C SER A 186 -11.01 -18.77 32.25
N ASP A 187 -11.04 -19.40 31.09
CA ASP A 187 -11.23 -20.85 30.93
C ASP A 187 -10.05 -21.63 31.55
N LYS A 188 -10.34 -22.79 32.14
CA LYS A 188 -9.31 -23.72 32.65
C LYS A 188 -8.45 -24.34 31.52
N VAL A 189 -8.97 -24.33 30.30
CA VAL A 189 -8.32 -24.87 29.11
C VAL A 189 -7.79 -23.72 28.26
N VAL A 190 -6.49 -23.71 27.99
CA VAL A 190 -5.86 -22.73 27.09
C VAL A 190 -6.24 -23.06 25.65
N LYS A 191 -6.89 -22.12 24.97
CA LYS A 191 -7.27 -22.25 23.58
C LYS A 191 -6.34 -21.38 22.72
N PHE A 192 -5.67 -22.00 21.75
CA PHE A 192 -4.87 -21.27 20.75
C PHE A 192 -5.70 -21.05 19.48
N LEU A 193 -5.66 -19.82 18.97
CA LEU A 193 -6.33 -19.46 17.73
C LEU A 193 -5.32 -18.96 16.71
N PHE A 194 -5.27 -19.62 15.54
CA PHE A 194 -4.52 -19.13 14.39
C PHE A 194 -5.44 -18.37 13.45
N ILE A 195 -5.12 -17.11 13.16
CA ILE A 195 -5.83 -16.27 12.20
C ILE A 195 -4.85 -15.84 11.11
N GLY A 196 -4.98 -16.39 9.92
CA GLY A 196 -4.07 -16.08 8.82
C GLY A 196 -4.39 -16.82 7.53
N ARG A 197 -3.64 -16.48 6.48
CA ARG A 197 -3.68 -17.28 5.24
C ARG A 197 -2.93 -18.60 5.48
N ILE A 198 -3.50 -19.70 4.99
CA ILE A 198 -2.83 -21.02 5.06
C ILE A 198 -1.70 -21.05 4.02
N MET A 199 -0.49 -20.79 4.47
CA MET A 199 0.72 -20.77 3.63
C MET A 199 1.97 -20.89 4.50
N ALA A 200 3.03 -21.48 3.97
CA ALA A 200 4.27 -21.77 4.71
C ALA A 200 4.88 -20.53 5.38
N GLU A 201 4.84 -19.37 4.72
CA GLU A 201 5.38 -18.11 5.28
C GLU A 201 4.60 -17.61 6.53
N LYS A 202 3.51 -18.26 6.91
CA LYS A 202 2.72 -17.97 8.12
C LYS A 202 2.91 -18.98 9.24
N GLY A 203 3.89 -19.88 9.11
CA GLY A 203 4.21 -20.85 10.13
C GLY A 203 3.19 -21.98 10.26
N VAL A 204 2.42 -22.29 9.18
CA VAL A 204 1.39 -23.34 9.23
C VAL A 204 2.00 -24.74 9.35
N ASN A 205 3.25 -24.92 8.91
CA ASN A 205 3.95 -26.20 9.02
C ASN A 205 4.45 -26.46 10.46
N GLU A 206 4.54 -25.43 11.29
CA GLU A 206 5.00 -25.46 12.67
C GLU A 206 3.83 -25.60 13.66
N LEU A 207 2.58 -25.49 13.21
CA LEU A 207 1.36 -25.69 14.00
C LEU A 207 0.97 -27.18 14.06
#